data_1247f31644a0b5e4fb2a25653b77c02f
#
_entry.id   1247f31644a0b5e4fb2a25653b77c02f
#
_cell.length_a   1.000
_cell.length_b   1.000
_cell.length_c   1.000
_cell.angle_alpha   90.00
_cell.angle_beta   90.00
_cell.angle_gamma   90.00
#
_symmetry.space_group_name_H-M   'P 1'
#
loop_
_entity.id
_entity.type
_entity.pdbx_description
1 polymer ?
#
loop_
_entity_poly.entity_id
_entity_poly.type
_entity_poly.pdbx_seq_one_letter_code
_entity_poly.pdbx_strand_id
1 'polypeptide(L)'
;MKKVNWLVVAAGLVVGAAAVLLTALGNPGNMGFCIACFLRDTSGALGLHSAGVVQYIRPEIIGIVLGSLIAALGFKEFKGRGGSSPALRFVLGMFVKIGALMFLGCPLRMMIRIGGGDLNAIVGLVGFVVGIFIGTLFLKKGFTMKRAYNLGALEGSVMPAIVVALLILLIAAPSFIHFSTEGPGSKHAPIAVALIVGLIVGALAQRSRLCTVGGIRDAMMFKDFKLLYGFIAVIIAVIIGNLITGNFNLGFEGQPVAHTDGLWNALGMALVGWGSVLLGGCPLRQLVLAGEGSADSTITVLGMMVGAALCHNFGLASSANGPTQNGMIAVVIGFVVVAIVSFRNVAKEA
;
A
#
# COMPACT_ATOMS: atom_id res chain seq x y z
N MET A 1 -3.54 -30.71 -5.81
CA MET A 1 -4.00 -29.34 -5.52
C MET A 1 -3.69 -29.01 -4.06
N LYS A 2 -2.90 -27.92 -3.79
CA LYS A 2 -2.66 -27.48 -2.41
C LYS A 2 -3.99 -26.98 -1.81
N LYS A 3 -4.31 -27.37 -0.57
CA LYS A 3 -5.58 -26.99 0.09
C LYS A 3 -5.75 -25.49 0.17
N VAL A 4 -6.97 -24.99 -0.08
CA VAL A 4 -7.35 -23.58 0.09
C VAL A 4 -7.11 -23.14 1.53
N ASN A 5 -6.45 -22.01 1.73
CA ASN A 5 -6.29 -21.44 3.07
C ASN A 5 -7.48 -20.53 3.37
N TRP A 6 -8.48 -21.05 4.06
CA TRP A 6 -9.71 -20.33 4.39
C TRP A 6 -9.48 -19.07 5.22
N LEU A 7 -8.43 -19.01 6.03
CA LEU A 7 -8.07 -17.81 6.77
C LEU A 7 -7.73 -16.64 5.82
N VAL A 8 -7.02 -16.92 4.72
CA VAL A 8 -6.66 -15.89 3.72
C VAL A 8 -7.91 -15.41 2.99
N VAL A 9 -8.83 -16.34 2.64
CA VAL A 9 -10.10 -15.99 1.99
C VAL A 9 -10.97 -15.14 2.93
N ALA A 10 -11.13 -15.57 4.18
CA ALA A 10 -11.88 -14.82 5.19
C ALA A 10 -11.28 -13.42 5.42
N ALA A 11 -9.96 -13.33 5.55
CA ALA A 11 -9.28 -12.04 5.67
C ALA A 11 -9.55 -11.14 4.45
N GLY A 12 -9.51 -11.68 3.23
CA GLY A 12 -9.84 -10.95 2.02
C GLY A 12 -11.28 -10.43 2.01
N LEU A 13 -12.25 -11.27 2.38
CA LEU A 13 -13.66 -10.88 2.47
C LEU A 13 -13.87 -9.77 3.50
N VAL A 14 -13.26 -9.88 4.68
CA VAL A 14 -13.35 -8.85 5.73
C VAL A 14 -12.71 -7.54 5.27
N VAL A 15 -11.53 -7.59 4.63
CA VAL A 15 -10.86 -6.38 4.10
C VAL A 15 -11.72 -5.69 3.04
N GLY A 16 -12.34 -6.46 2.13
CA GLY A 16 -13.23 -5.91 1.10
C GLY A 16 -14.50 -5.30 1.70
N ALA A 17 -15.17 -6.01 2.62
CA ALA A 17 -16.34 -5.50 3.31
C ALA A 17 -16.03 -4.24 4.15
N ALA A 18 -14.90 -4.23 4.83
CA ALA A 18 -14.42 -3.08 5.60
C ALA A 18 -14.14 -1.87 4.69
N ALA A 19 -13.61 -2.08 3.49
CA ALA A 19 -13.40 -1.00 2.52
C ALA A 19 -14.71 -0.35 2.10
N VAL A 20 -15.75 -1.15 1.83
CA VAL A 20 -17.10 -0.64 1.49
C VAL A 20 -17.71 0.09 2.68
N LEU A 21 -17.62 -0.49 3.88
CA LEU A 21 -18.12 0.14 5.10
C LEU A 21 -17.50 1.51 5.34
N LEU A 22 -16.17 1.63 5.25
CA LEU A 22 -15.49 2.92 5.45
C LEU A 22 -15.88 3.94 4.38
N THR A 23 -16.10 3.51 3.13
CA THR A 23 -16.60 4.38 2.06
C THR A 23 -18.02 4.87 2.37
N ALA A 24 -18.90 3.98 2.83
CA ALA A 24 -20.26 4.35 3.23
C ALA A 24 -20.30 5.29 4.44
N LEU A 25 -19.28 5.25 5.30
CA LEU A 25 -19.15 6.11 6.48
C LEU A 25 -18.36 7.40 6.24
N GLY A 26 -17.98 7.71 5.00
CA GLY A 26 -17.41 8.99 4.63
C GLY A 26 -16.02 8.98 4.00
N ASN A 27 -15.33 7.84 3.89
CA ASN A 27 -14.09 7.77 3.13
C ASN A 27 -14.38 8.05 1.63
N PRO A 28 -13.42 8.59 0.88
CA PRO A 28 -13.62 8.83 -0.55
C PRO A 28 -14.01 7.56 -1.32
N GLY A 29 -14.83 7.70 -2.35
CA GLY A 29 -15.25 6.59 -3.21
C GLY A 29 -14.07 5.78 -3.74
N ASN A 30 -14.22 4.44 -3.78
CA ASN A 30 -13.16 3.51 -4.16
C ASN A 30 -11.82 3.68 -3.38
N MET A 31 -11.86 4.27 -2.16
CA MET A 31 -10.67 4.55 -1.35
C MET A 31 -10.84 4.10 0.11
N GLY A 32 -11.72 3.13 0.37
CA GLY A 32 -11.98 2.63 1.73
C GLY A 32 -10.69 2.24 2.48
N PHE A 33 -9.79 1.51 1.78
CA PHE A 33 -8.41 1.28 2.20
C PHE A 33 -7.45 1.56 1.04
N CYS A 34 -6.79 2.71 1.07
CA CYS A 34 -5.69 3.00 0.15
C CYS A 34 -4.42 3.32 0.93
N ILE A 35 -3.54 2.36 1.12
CA ILE A 35 -2.31 2.56 1.90
C ILE A 35 -1.47 3.72 1.31
N ALA A 36 -1.34 3.78 -0.02
CA ALA A 36 -0.62 4.88 -0.65
C ALA A 36 -1.28 6.24 -0.38
N CYS A 37 -2.60 6.37 -0.59
CA CYS A 37 -3.29 7.64 -0.38
C CYS A 37 -3.28 8.04 1.10
N PHE A 38 -3.46 7.09 2.00
CA PHE A 38 -3.51 7.36 3.44
C PHE A 38 -2.14 7.76 4.02
N LEU A 39 -1.04 7.16 3.56
CA LEU A 39 0.31 7.62 3.90
C LEU A 39 0.60 9.00 3.29
N ARG A 40 0.05 9.32 2.10
CA ARG A 40 0.12 10.65 1.50
C ARG A 40 -0.58 11.69 2.38
N ASP A 41 -1.82 11.41 2.75
CA ASP A 41 -2.62 12.30 3.57
C ASP A 41 -1.97 12.55 4.93
N THR A 42 -1.41 11.51 5.54
CA THR A 42 -0.64 11.62 6.80
C THR A 42 0.62 12.46 6.61
N SER A 43 1.36 12.28 5.51
CA SER A 43 2.53 13.12 5.20
C SER A 43 2.15 14.60 5.07
N GLY A 44 1.00 14.88 4.44
CA GLY A 44 0.48 16.24 4.31
C GLY A 44 0.02 16.83 5.65
N ALA A 45 -0.65 16.06 6.48
CA ALA A 45 -1.04 16.49 7.83
C ALA A 45 0.16 16.88 8.69
N LEU A 46 1.29 16.18 8.52
CA LEU A 46 2.56 16.49 9.18
C LEU A 46 3.33 17.67 8.54
N GLY A 47 2.78 18.32 7.53
CA GLY A 47 3.44 19.45 6.85
C GLY A 47 4.58 19.06 5.91
N LEU A 48 4.75 17.77 5.57
CA LEU A 48 5.79 17.33 4.61
C LEU A 48 5.48 17.74 3.18
N HIS A 49 4.22 18.12 2.88
CA HIS A 49 3.80 18.79 1.65
C HIS A 49 2.62 19.74 1.91
N SER A 50 2.45 20.72 1.03
CA SER A 50 1.46 21.78 1.16
C SER A 50 0.17 21.58 0.36
N ALA A 51 -0.07 20.39 -0.22
CA ALA A 51 -1.29 20.12 -0.99
C ALA A 51 -2.52 20.02 -0.07
N GLY A 52 -3.22 21.14 0.11
CA GLY A 52 -4.30 21.34 1.09
C GLY A 52 -5.49 20.39 0.97
N VAL A 53 -5.70 19.76 -0.21
CA VAL A 53 -6.80 18.82 -0.47
C VAL A 53 -6.53 17.38 -0.01
N VAL A 54 -5.32 17.07 0.50
CA VAL A 54 -4.87 15.70 0.86
C VAL A 54 -4.05 15.72 2.15
N GLN A 55 -4.58 16.35 3.19
CA GLN A 55 -3.96 16.48 4.52
C GLN A 55 -4.90 15.96 5.59
N TYR A 56 -4.59 14.77 6.15
CA TYR A 56 -5.33 14.15 7.24
C TYR A 56 -4.52 13.01 7.85
N ILE A 57 -4.42 12.93 9.18
CA ILE A 57 -3.83 11.75 9.84
C ILE A 57 -4.84 10.61 9.77
N ARG A 58 -4.53 9.55 9.02
CA ARG A 58 -5.46 8.45 8.74
C ARG A 58 -5.46 7.40 9.85
N PRO A 59 -6.56 7.27 10.63
CA PRO A 59 -6.67 6.28 11.70
C PRO A 59 -6.54 4.84 11.21
N GLU A 60 -6.89 4.56 9.96
CA GLU A 60 -6.78 3.24 9.34
C GLU A 60 -5.34 2.75 9.31
N ILE A 61 -4.38 3.63 8.99
CA ILE A 61 -2.94 3.30 8.99
C ILE A 61 -2.46 2.97 10.40
N ILE A 62 -2.87 3.78 11.38
CA ILE A 62 -2.57 3.57 12.79
C ILE A 62 -3.11 2.21 13.24
N GLY A 63 -4.38 1.95 12.92
CA GLY A 63 -5.06 0.70 13.26
C GLY A 63 -4.38 -0.52 12.63
N ILE A 64 -3.99 -0.47 11.35
CA ILE A 64 -3.29 -1.59 10.68
C ILE A 64 -1.98 -1.95 11.39
N VAL A 65 -1.16 -0.96 11.76
CA VAL A 65 0.11 -1.21 12.44
C VAL A 65 -0.11 -1.75 13.85
N LEU A 66 -1.01 -1.13 14.62
CA LEU A 66 -1.30 -1.57 16.00
C LEU A 66 -2.01 -2.92 16.03
N GLY A 67 -2.93 -3.19 15.11
CA GLY A 67 -3.59 -4.49 14.98
C GLY A 67 -2.61 -5.62 14.63
N SER A 68 -1.66 -5.32 13.74
CA SER A 68 -0.55 -6.24 13.44
C SER A 68 0.35 -6.47 14.66
N LEU A 69 0.70 -5.42 15.41
CA LEU A 69 1.46 -5.52 16.65
C LEU A 69 0.76 -6.41 17.67
N ILE A 70 -0.52 -6.13 17.95
CA ILE A 70 -1.33 -6.89 18.92
C ILE A 70 -1.38 -8.37 18.53
N ALA A 71 -1.63 -8.68 17.25
CA ALA A 71 -1.62 -10.04 16.76
C ALA A 71 -0.24 -10.69 16.88
N ALA A 72 0.83 -9.98 16.50
CA ALA A 72 2.20 -10.50 16.60
C ALA A 72 2.63 -10.76 18.04
N LEU A 73 2.26 -9.91 19.00
CA LEU A 73 2.51 -10.14 20.43
C LEU A 73 1.69 -11.31 20.97
N GLY A 74 0.39 -11.36 20.66
CA GLY A 74 -0.51 -12.43 21.13
C GLY A 74 -0.08 -13.83 20.65
N PHE A 75 0.44 -13.93 19.44
CA PHE A 75 0.93 -15.19 18.87
C PHE A 75 2.46 -15.38 19.01
N LYS A 76 3.16 -14.52 19.79
CA LYS A 76 4.61 -14.60 20.02
C LYS A 76 5.44 -14.54 18.73
N GLU A 77 4.97 -13.80 17.74
CA GLU A 77 5.62 -13.62 16.44
C GLU A 77 6.34 -12.26 16.31
N PHE A 78 6.21 -11.38 17.30
CA PHE A 78 6.93 -10.11 17.32
C PHE A 78 8.44 -10.35 17.43
N LYS A 79 9.20 -9.80 16.45
CA LYS A 79 10.67 -9.93 16.43
C LYS A 79 11.29 -8.65 15.88
N GLY A 80 12.12 -7.99 16.70
CA GLY A 80 13.00 -6.92 16.23
C GLY A 80 13.98 -7.48 15.19
N ARG A 81 13.88 -7.02 13.94
CA ARG A 81 14.75 -7.45 12.84
C ARG A 81 14.94 -6.33 11.82
N GLY A 82 16.15 -6.24 11.23
CA GLY A 82 16.46 -5.22 10.24
C GLY A 82 17.91 -5.25 9.81
N GLY A 83 18.37 -4.17 9.15
CA GLY A 83 19.73 -4.03 8.64
C GLY A 83 19.96 -4.56 7.23
N SER A 84 18.89 -4.98 6.55
CA SER A 84 18.93 -5.47 5.18
C SER A 84 18.83 -4.29 4.20
N SER A 85 19.97 -3.68 3.87
CA SER A 85 20.10 -2.58 2.89
C SER A 85 19.11 -1.41 3.11
N PRO A 86 19.18 -0.69 4.24
CA PRO A 86 18.20 0.34 4.60
C PRO A 86 18.03 1.45 3.52
N ALA A 87 19.12 1.94 2.95
CA ALA A 87 19.08 2.97 1.92
C ALA A 87 18.33 2.50 0.66
N LEU A 88 18.55 1.26 0.22
CA LEU A 88 17.83 0.72 -0.95
C LEU A 88 16.33 0.55 -0.64
N ARG A 89 15.98 0.12 0.56
CA ARG A 89 14.57 0.00 0.99
C ARG A 89 13.86 1.34 1.00
N PHE A 90 14.55 2.37 1.50
CA PHE A 90 14.02 3.73 1.50
C PHE A 90 13.76 4.22 0.06
N VAL A 91 14.77 4.10 -0.82
CA VAL A 91 14.67 4.54 -2.22
C VAL A 91 13.59 3.75 -2.99
N LEU A 92 13.56 2.42 -2.84
CA LEU A 92 12.52 1.61 -3.46
C LEU A 92 11.13 1.96 -2.93
N GLY A 93 11.00 2.24 -1.63
CA GLY A 93 9.76 2.73 -1.02
C GLY A 93 9.28 4.03 -1.66
N MET A 94 10.20 4.99 -1.89
CA MET A 94 9.90 6.23 -2.60
C MET A 94 9.36 5.98 -4.03
N PHE A 95 10.03 5.14 -4.82
CA PHE A 95 9.59 4.88 -6.19
C PHE A 95 8.31 4.04 -6.28
N VAL A 96 8.10 3.09 -5.36
CA VAL A 96 6.80 2.42 -5.22
C VAL A 96 5.70 3.44 -4.93
N LYS A 97 5.99 4.46 -4.12
CA LYS A 97 5.02 5.53 -3.84
C LYS A 97 4.76 6.41 -5.04
N ILE A 98 5.78 6.80 -5.80
CA ILE A 98 5.66 7.59 -7.04
C ILE A 98 4.77 6.83 -8.04
N GLY A 99 5.04 5.55 -8.30
CA GLY A 99 4.21 4.73 -9.18
C GLY A 99 2.76 4.59 -8.68
N ALA A 100 2.56 4.45 -7.36
CA ALA A 100 1.23 4.37 -6.77
C ALA A 100 0.46 5.69 -6.88
N LEU A 101 1.11 6.86 -6.83
CA LEU A 101 0.46 8.15 -7.01
C LEU A 101 0.32 8.55 -8.47
N MET A 102 1.04 7.93 -9.39
CA MET A 102 0.75 7.97 -10.83
C MET A 102 -0.58 7.28 -11.13
N PHE A 103 -0.83 6.09 -10.59
CA PHE A 103 -2.08 5.33 -10.73
C PHE A 103 -3.21 5.88 -9.84
N LEU A 104 -2.90 6.77 -8.88
CA LEU A 104 -3.80 7.20 -7.80
C LEU A 104 -4.27 6.05 -6.89
N GLY A 105 -3.37 5.11 -6.56
CA GLY A 105 -3.71 4.04 -5.65
C GLY A 105 -2.63 2.97 -5.48
N CYS A 106 -2.64 2.30 -4.32
CA CYS A 106 -1.83 1.11 -4.09
C CYS A 106 -2.52 -0.15 -4.65
N PRO A 107 -1.84 -1.30 -4.70
CA PRO A 107 -2.44 -2.55 -5.18
C PRO A 107 -3.72 -2.97 -4.44
N LEU A 108 -3.87 -2.66 -3.14
CA LEU A 108 -5.12 -2.90 -2.42
C LEU A 108 -6.26 -2.02 -2.97
N ARG A 109 -5.99 -0.73 -3.17
CA ARG A 109 -6.98 0.17 -3.79
C ARG A 109 -7.31 -0.25 -5.22
N MET A 110 -6.35 -0.73 -5.98
CA MET A 110 -6.59 -1.26 -7.33
C MET A 110 -7.69 -2.33 -7.31
N MET A 111 -7.67 -3.25 -6.33
CA MET A 111 -8.73 -4.26 -6.16
C MET A 111 -10.07 -3.63 -5.81
N ILE A 112 -10.08 -2.65 -4.90
CA ILE A 112 -11.28 -1.91 -4.51
C ILE A 112 -11.86 -1.19 -5.72
N ARG A 113 -11.03 -0.57 -6.56
CA ARG A 113 -11.45 0.07 -7.81
C ARG A 113 -12.04 -0.94 -8.80
N ILE A 114 -11.41 -2.12 -8.98
CA ILE A 114 -11.96 -3.21 -9.81
C ILE A 114 -13.33 -3.63 -9.28
N GLY A 115 -13.45 -3.82 -7.95
CA GLY A 115 -14.71 -4.15 -7.31
C GLY A 115 -15.76 -3.02 -7.36
N GLY A 116 -15.36 -1.80 -7.64
CA GLY A 116 -16.23 -0.65 -7.93
C GLY A 116 -16.66 -0.53 -9.38
N GLY A 117 -16.11 -1.36 -10.29
CA GLY A 117 -16.40 -1.32 -11.72
C GLY A 117 -15.43 -0.47 -12.54
N ASP A 118 -14.34 0.01 -11.97
CA ASP A 118 -13.37 0.86 -12.65
C ASP A 118 -12.46 0.04 -13.59
N LEU A 119 -12.68 0.16 -14.88
CA LEU A 119 -11.90 -0.53 -15.92
C LEU A 119 -10.46 -0.01 -16.03
N ASN A 120 -10.18 1.24 -15.62
CA ASN A 120 -8.80 1.74 -15.56
C ASN A 120 -7.96 0.94 -14.55
N ALA A 121 -8.59 0.40 -13.51
CA ALA A 121 -7.91 -0.44 -12.52
C ALA A 121 -7.55 -1.82 -13.09
N ILE A 122 -8.29 -2.33 -14.08
CA ILE A 122 -7.91 -3.56 -14.81
C ILE A 122 -6.66 -3.30 -15.65
N VAL A 123 -6.57 -2.14 -16.32
CA VAL A 123 -5.37 -1.75 -17.06
C VAL A 123 -4.18 -1.62 -16.09
N GLY A 124 -4.40 -1.02 -14.91
CA GLY A 124 -3.40 -0.98 -13.84
C GLY A 124 -2.98 -2.38 -13.36
N LEU A 125 -3.93 -3.32 -13.25
CA LEU A 125 -3.63 -4.72 -12.88
C LEU A 125 -2.71 -5.39 -13.90
N VAL A 126 -2.93 -5.18 -15.20
CA VAL A 126 -2.03 -5.70 -16.24
C VAL A 126 -0.60 -5.18 -16.03
N GLY A 127 -0.45 -3.85 -15.84
CA GLY A 127 0.86 -3.27 -15.53
C GLY A 127 1.48 -3.86 -14.27
N PHE A 128 0.69 -4.01 -13.20
CA PHE A 128 1.15 -4.58 -11.94
C PHE A 128 1.66 -6.02 -12.08
N VAL A 129 0.94 -6.86 -12.85
CA VAL A 129 1.33 -8.24 -13.16
C VAL A 129 2.65 -8.27 -13.95
N VAL A 130 2.80 -7.39 -14.95
CA VAL A 130 4.05 -7.25 -15.73
C VAL A 130 5.21 -6.83 -14.81
N GLY A 131 5.01 -5.84 -13.94
CA GLY A 131 6.03 -5.41 -12.98
C GLY A 131 6.44 -6.52 -12.02
N ILE A 132 5.48 -7.29 -11.49
CA ILE A 132 5.77 -8.47 -10.65
C ILE A 132 6.54 -9.51 -11.45
N PHE A 133 6.16 -9.79 -12.69
CA PHE A 133 6.87 -10.74 -13.55
C PHE A 133 8.33 -10.33 -13.72
N ILE A 134 8.61 -9.06 -14.07
CA ILE A 134 9.99 -8.55 -14.17
C ILE A 134 10.73 -8.73 -12.85
N GLY A 135 10.14 -8.35 -11.72
CA GLY A 135 10.74 -8.52 -10.40
C GLY A 135 11.05 -9.99 -10.07
N THR A 136 10.18 -10.92 -10.46
CA THR A 136 10.40 -12.37 -10.24
C THR A 136 11.57 -12.92 -11.06
N LEU A 137 11.84 -12.36 -12.24
CA LEU A 137 13.02 -12.75 -13.02
C LEU A 137 14.32 -12.41 -12.27
N PHE A 138 14.38 -11.25 -11.61
CA PHE A 138 15.54 -10.88 -10.77
C PHE A 138 15.65 -11.74 -9.51
N LEU A 139 14.52 -12.09 -8.88
CA LEU A 139 14.54 -13.05 -7.75
C LEU A 139 15.10 -14.41 -8.17
N LYS A 140 14.70 -14.91 -9.35
CA LYS A 140 15.22 -16.19 -9.90
C LYS A 140 16.72 -16.09 -10.22
N LYS A 141 17.23 -14.92 -10.58
CA LYS A 141 18.65 -14.66 -10.79
C LYS A 141 19.45 -14.43 -9.49
N GLY A 142 18.83 -14.64 -8.30
CA GLY A 142 19.51 -14.48 -7.02
C GLY A 142 19.54 -13.04 -6.48
N PHE A 143 18.61 -12.18 -6.88
CA PHE A 143 18.49 -10.85 -6.26
C PHE A 143 18.34 -10.95 -4.74
N THR A 144 19.14 -10.18 -4.00
CA THR A 144 19.09 -10.12 -2.55
C THR A 144 19.39 -8.71 -2.03
N MET A 145 18.69 -8.29 -0.99
CA MET A 145 18.98 -7.08 -0.21
C MET A 145 19.89 -7.37 0.99
N LYS A 146 20.65 -8.48 0.94
CA LYS A 146 21.46 -9.00 2.05
C LYS A 146 20.61 -9.51 3.21
N ARG A 147 21.28 -9.99 4.26
CA ARG A 147 20.65 -10.64 5.40
C ARG A 147 20.14 -9.60 6.40
N ALA A 148 18.93 -9.79 6.92
CA ALA A 148 18.47 -9.08 8.10
C ALA A 148 19.04 -9.72 9.36
N TYR A 149 19.30 -8.90 10.37
CA TYR A 149 19.82 -9.30 11.67
C TYR A 149 18.72 -9.20 12.72
N ASN A 150 18.88 -9.97 13.82
CA ASN A 150 18.06 -9.77 15.00
C ASN A 150 18.48 -8.45 15.67
N LEU A 151 17.50 -7.59 15.90
CA LEU A 151 17.62 -6.32 16.58
C LEU A 151 16.91 -6.40 17.94
N GLY A 152 17.14 -5.43 18.81
CA GLY A 152 16.42 -5.32 20.05
C GLY A 152 14.92 -5.03 19.85
N ALA A 153 14.14 -5.21 20.91
CA ALA A 153 12.71 -4.90 20.86
C ALA A 153 12.45 -3.41 20.62
N LEU A 154 13.38 -2.55 21.06
CA LEU A 154 13.27 -1.09 20.90
C LEU A 154 13.27 -0.70 19.42
N GLU A 155 14.20 -1.21 18.62
CA GLU A 155 14.31 -0.94 17.19
C GLU A 155 13.11 -1.52 16.41
N GLY A 156 12.61 -2.68 16.86
CA GLY A 156 11.38 -3.27 16.32
C GLY A 156 10.12 -2.46 16.65
N SER A 157 10.13 -1.69 17.73
CA SER A 157 8.98 -0.92 18.21
C SER A 157 8.90 0.50 17.63
N VAL A 158 9.82 0.91 16.78
CA VAL A 158 9.88 2.28 16.23
C VAL A 158 8.58 2.63 15.47
N MET A 159 8.11 1.77 14.55
CA MET A 159 6.88 2.06 13.82
C MET A 159 5.63 2.06 14.70
N PRO A 160 5.42 1.09 15.60
CA PRO A 160 4.40 1.18 16.63
C PRO A 160 4.43 2.48 17.44
N ALA A 161 5.60 2.95 17.86
CA ALA A 161 5.74 4.22 18.58
C ALA A 161 5.33 5.42 17.72
N ILE A 162 5.75 5.45 16.44
CA ILE A 162 5.37 6.50 15.49
C ILE A 162 3.85 6.56 15.35
N VAL A 163 3.16 5.43 15.15
CA VAL A 163 1.70 5.46 14.95
C VAL A 163 0.93 5.80 16.22
N VAL A 164 1.46 5.47 17.41
CA VAL A 164 0.89 5.94 18.69
C VAL A 164 1.04 7.46 18.81
N ALA A 165 2.21 8.01 18.46
CA ALA A 165 2.39 9.46 18.42
C ALA A 165 1.43 10.12 17.41
N LEU A 166 1.23 9.53 16.22
CA LEU A 166 0.24 10.01 15.24
C LEU A 166 -1.18 9.98 15.79
N LEU A 167 -1.55 8.96 16.57
CA LEU A 167 -2.86 8.90 17.21
C LEU A 167 -3.05 10.03 18.22
N ILE A 168 -2.04 10.30 19.04
CA ILE A 168 -2.05 11.41 19.99
C ILE A 168 -2.19 12.74 19.24
N LEU A 169 -1.43 12.95 18.16
CA LEU A 169 -1.51 14.17 17.34
C LEU A 169 -2.87 14.31 16.67
N LEU A 170 -3.48 13.21 16.22
CA LEU A 170 -4.82 13.25 15.62
C LEU A 170 -5.89 13.68 16.64
N ILE A 171 -5.82 13.17 17.88
CA ILE A 171 -6.78 13.47 18.94
C ILE A 171 -6.57 14.88 19.51
N ALA A 172 -5.30 15.25 19.76
CA ALA A 172 -4.94 16.56 20.30
C ALA A 172 -5.12 17.70 19.29
N ALA A 173 -5.05 17.39 17.98
CA ALA A 173 -5.19 18.32 16.86
C ALA A 173 -4.45 19.67 17.07
N PRO A 174 -3.15 19.67 17.41
CA PRO A 174 -2.42 20.92 17.64
C PRO A 174 -2.34 21.72 16.33
N SER A 175 -2.15 23.05 16.46
CA SER A 175 -2.22 24.01 15.34
C SER A 175 -1.23 23.77 14.20
N PHE A 176 -0.14 23.01 14.44
CA PHE A 176 0.84 22.66 13.41
C PHE A 176 0.45 21.42 12.60
N ILE A 177 -0.62 20.69 12.98
CA ILE A 177 -1.16 19.60 12.19
C ILE A 177 -2.20 20.14 11.22
N HIS A 178 -2.03 19.81 9.95
CA HIS A 178 -2.89 20.30 8.87
C HIS A 178 -4.04 19.31 8.60
N PHE A 179 -5.25 19.87 8.47
CA PHE A 179 -6.45 19.13 8.10
C PHE A 179 -7.09 19.77 6.88
N SER A 180 -7.38 18.95 5.87
CA SER A 180 -8.06 19.41 4.66
C SER A 180 -9.51 19.83 4.97
N THR A 181 -9.93 20.94 4.42
CA THR A 181 -11.33 21.41 4.45
C THR A 181 -12.12 20.95 3.22
N GLU A 182 -11.43 20.57 2.15
CA GLU A 182 -12.01 20.10 0.90
C GLU A 182 -11.20 18.94 0.30
N GLY A 183 -11.70 18.34 -0.78
CA GLY A 183 -11.03 17.27 -1.49
C GLY A 183 -11.03 15.92 -0.74
N PRO A 184 -10.18 14.96 -1.17
CA PRO A 184 -10.13 13.63 -0.57
C PRO A 184 -9.67 13.61 0.90
N GLY A 185 -8.88 14.60 1.34
CA GLY A 185 -8.38 14.68 2.71
C GLY A 185 -9.48 15.04 3.72
N SER A 186 -10.47 15.83 3.32
CA SER A 186 -11.61 16.21 4.19
C SER A 186 -12.65 15.09 4.32
N LYS A 187 -12.60 14.06 3.45
CA LYS A 187 -13.51 12.92 3.47
C LYS A 187 -12.91 11.79 4.31
N HIS A 188 -13.56 11.46 5.41
CA HIS A 188 -13.10 10.37 6.28
C HIS A 188 -14.26 9.80 7.12
N ALA A 189 -14.18 8.52 7.41
CA ALA A 189 -15.07 7.86 8.36
C ALA A 189 -14.78 8.37 9.80
N PRO A 190 -15.71 8.17 10.75
CA PRO A 190 -15.47 8.50 12.15
C PRO A 190 -14.19 7.86 12.68
N ILE A 191 -13.37 8.63 13.41
CA ILE A 191 -12.02 8.23 13.87
C ILE A 191 -12.04 6.87 14.58
N ALA A 192 -12.98 6.67 15.51
CA ALA A 192 -13.09 5.42 16.29
C ALA A 192 -13.38 4.22 15.38
N VAL A 193 -14.29 4.36 14.41
CA VAL A 193 -14.64 3.28 13.47
C VAL A 193 -13.46 2.96 12.57
N ALA A 194 -12.82 3.99 11.98
CA ALA A 194 -11.66 3.84 11.10
C ALA A 194 -10.49 3.16 11.83
N LEU A 195 -10.25 3.51 13.10
CA LEU A 195 -9.22 2.89 13.94
C LEU A 195 -9.55 1.42 14.24
N ILE A 196 -10.78 1.11 14.69
CA ILE A 196 -11.19 -0.27 15.01
C ILE A 196 -11.12 -1.15 13.75
N VAL A 197 -11.64 -0.67 12.64
CA VAL A 197 -11.59 -1.41 11.36
C VAL A 197 -10.14 -1.61 10.93
N GLY A 198 -9.28 -0.59 11.08
CA GLY A 198 -7.84 -0.72 10.87
C GLY A 198 -7.19 -1.78 11.75
N LEU A 199 -7.52 -1.84 13.04
CA LEU A 199 -7.03 -2.87 13.99
C LEU A 199 -7.41 -4.28 13.53
N ILE A 200 -8.66 -4.50 13.15
CA ILE A 200 -9.14 -5.79 12.65
C ILE A 200 -8.41 -6.19 11.37
N VAL A 201 -8.32 -5.28 10.40
CA VAL A 201 -7.62 -5.53 9.14
C VAL A 201 -6.14 -5.81 9.36
N GLY A 202 -5.47 -5.07 10.24
CA GLY A 202 -4.07 -5.27 10.59
C GLY A 202 -3.82 -6.64 11.22
N ALA A 203 -4.64 -7.04 12.18
CA ALA A 203 -4.55 -8.35 12.83
C ALA A 203 -4.80 -9.50 11.85
N LEU A 204 -5.84 -9.40 11.00
CA LEU A 204 -6.14 -10.40 9.99
C LEU A 204 -5.05 -10.49 8.91
N ALA A 205 -4.54 -9.36 8.44
CA ALA A 205 -3.46 -9.32 7.45
C ALA A 205 -2.15 -9.89 8.01
N GLN A 206 -1.88 -9.70 9.31
CA GLN A 206 -0.76 -10.32 10.00
C GLN A 206 -0.92 -11.85 10.02
N ARG A 207 -2.07 -12.37 10.47
CA ARG A 207 -2.32 -13.80 10.62
C ARG A 207 -2.40 -14.56 9.29
N SER A 208 -3.04 -13.96 8.31
CA SER A 208 -3.21 -14.56 6.97
C SER A 208 -2.02 -14.37 6.05
N ARG A 209 -1.05 -13.50 6.43
CA ARG A 209 0.05 -13.06 5.55
C ARG A 209 -0.45 -12.40 4.26
N LEU A 210 -1.64 -11.80 4.29
CA LEU A 210 -2.28 -11.21 3.13
C LEU A 210 -1.35 -10.21 2.43
N CYS A 211 -1.09 -10.47 1.14
CA CYS A 211 -0.19 -9.66 0.33
C CYS A 211 -0.56 -9.78 -1.14
N THR A 212 -0.86 -8.67 -1.78
CA THR A 212 -1.26 -8.63 -3.20
C THR A 212 -0.13 -9.05 -4.13
N VAL A 213 1.08 -8.55 -3.87
CA VAL A 213 2.29 -8.95 -4.60
C VAL A 213 2.59 -10.43 -4.38
N GLY A 214 2.51 -10.89 -3.13
CA GLY A 214 2.73 -12.30 -2.79
C GLY A 214 1.78 -13.23 -3.54
N GLY A 215 0.51 -12.86 -3.66
CA GLY A 215 -0.49 -13.67 -4.36
C GLY A 215 -0.13 -13.94 -5.82
N ILE A 216 0.27 -12.92 -6.55
CA ILE A 216 0.65 -13.03 -7.97
C ILE A 216 2.05 -13.65 -8.11
N ARG A 217 3.03 -13.19 -7.32
CA ARG A 217 4.40 -13.70 -7.34
C ARG A 217 4.46 -15.21 -7.06
N ASP A 218 3.78 -15.66 -6.00
CA ASP A 218 3.83 -17.06 -5.59
C ASP A 218 3.10 -17.97 -6.58
N ALA A 219 2.02 -17.46 -7.21
CA ALA A 219 1.36 -18.14 -8.32
C ALA A 219 2.31 -18.33 -9.52
N MET A 220 3.09 -17.29 -9.88
CA MET A 220 4.05 -17.35 -11.00
C MET A 220 5.28 -18.21 -10.71
N MET A 221 5.83 -18.13 -9.48
CA MET A 221 7.10 -18.80 -9.14
C MET A 221 6.91 -20.24 -8.68
N PHE A 222 5.86 -20.50 -7.90
CA PHE A 222 5.69 -21.75 -7.16
C PHE A 222 4.37 -22.46 -7.47
N LYS A 223 3.52 -21.91 -8.36
CA LYS A 223 2.15 -22.37 -8.60
C LYS A 223 1.35 -22.49 -7.29
N ASP A 224 1.62 -21.59 -6.33
CA ASP A 224 0.90 -21.50 -5.06
C ASP A 224 -0.10 -20.32 -5.10
N PHE A 225 -1.39 -20.66 -5.15
CA PHE A 225 -2.49 -19.72 -5.32
C PHE A 225 -3.13 -19.28 -3.99
N LYS A 226 -2.60 -19.70 -2.84
CA LYS A 226 -3.23 -19.45 -1.54
C LYS A 226 -3.48 -17.97 -1.28
N LEU A 227 -2.48 -17.12 -1.47
CA LEU A 227 -2.61 -15.67 -1.28
C LEU A 227 -3.45 -15.02 -2.39
N LEU A 228 -3.46 -15.59 -3.59
CA LEU A 228 -4.27 -15.09 -4.70
C LEU A 228 -5.77 -15.23 -4.40
N TYR A 229 -6.20 -16.30 -3.71
CA TYR A 229 -7.60 -16.43 -3.28
C TYR A 229 -8.03 -15.32 -2.34
N GLY A 230 -7.14 -14.82 -1.47
CA GLY A 230 -7.42 -13.65 -0.64
C GLY A 230 -7.60 -12.37 -1.47
N PHE A 231 -6.78 -12.21 -2.50
CA PHE A 231 -6.88 -11.12 -3.46
C PHE A 231 -8.26 -11.13 -4.18
N ILE A 232 -8.66 -12.28 -4.70
CA ILE A 232 -9.96 -12.46 -5.36
C ILE A 232 -11.11 -12.21 -4.37
N ALA A 233 -10.97 -12.68 -3.14
CA ALA A 233 -11.98 -12.48 -2.09
C ALA A 233 -12.23 -11.00 -1.78
N VAL A 234 -11.17 -10.15 -1.76
CA VAL A 234 -11.34 -8.69 -1.61
C VAL A 234 -12.21 -8.14 -2.75
N ILE A 235 -11.90 -8.49 -4.01
CA ILE A 235 -12.65 -7.99 -5.17
C ILE A 235 -14.12 -8.41 -5.08
N ILE A 236 -14.39 -9.68 -4.79
CA ILE A 236 -15.77 -10.22 -4.68
C ILE A 236 -16.55 -9.47 -3.59
N ALA A 237 -15.96 -9.30 -2.40
CA ALA A 237 -16.61 -8.59 -1.30
C ALA A 237 -16.92 -7.13 -1.66
N VAL A 238 -16.02 -6.46 -2.38
CA VAL A 238 -16.23 -5.08 -2.82
C VAL A 238 -17.27 -4.99 -3.93
N ILE A 239 -17.32 -5.94 -4.88
CA ILE A 239 -18.38 -6.00 -5.90
C ILE A 239 -19.75 -6.10 -5.21
N ILE A 240 -19.91 -7.10 -4.34
CA ILE A 240 -21.17 -7.33 -3.62
C ILE A 240 -21.55 -6.10 -2.81
N GLY A 241 -20.61 -5.53 -2.05
CA GLY A 241 -20.86 -4.35 -1.24
C GLY A 241 -21.26 -3.12 -2.06
N ASN A 242 -20.58 -2.84 -3.18
CA ASN A 242 -20.91 -1.72 -4.04
C ASN A 242 -22.23 -1.91 -4.79
N LEU A 243 -22.61 -3.13 -5.14
CA LEU A 243 -23.94 -3.42 -5.69
C LEU A 243 -25.04 -3.14 -4.67
N ILE A 244 -24.85 -3.52 -3.41
CA ILE A 244 -25.81 -3.26 -2.32
C ILE A 244 -25.92 -1.76 -2.00
N THR A 245 -24.79 -1.03 -2.01
CA THR A 245 -24.77 0.40 -1.67
C THR A 245 -25.04 1.32 -2.86
N GLY A 246 -25.24 0.78 -4.08
CA GLY A 246 -25.47 1.57 -5.29
C GLY A 246 -24.22 2.32 -5.81
N ASN A 247 -23.04 1.97 -5.33
CA ASN A 247 -21.77 2.61 -5.71
C ASN A 247 -21.01 1.86 -6.82
N PHE A 248 -21.60 0.83 -7.43
CA PHE A 248 -21.01 0.12 -8.55
C PHE A 248 -21.19 0.90 -9.85
N ASN A 249 -20.09 1.33 -10.47
CA ASN A 249 -20.07 2.08 -11.72
C ASN A 249 -19.12 1.41 -12.72
N LEU A 250 -19.64 0.64 -13.67
CA LEU A 250 -18.82 -0.05 -14.66
C LEU A 250 -18.45 0.91 -15.80
N GLY A 251 -17.17 1.18 -15.96
CA GLY A 251 -16.67 2.04 -17.02
C GLY A 251 -15.27 2.60 -16.77
N PHE A 252 -14.77 3.34 -17.76
CA PHE A 252 -13.51 4.07 -17.64
C PHE A 252 -13.71 5.48 -17.07
N GLU A 253 -14.82 6.12 -17.39
CA GLU A 253 -15.13 7.50 -17.02
C GLU A 253 -15.96 7.60 -15.73
N GLY A 254 -15.93 8.77 -15.09
CA GLY A 254 -16.72 9.01 -13.88
C GLY A 254 -16.23 8.25 -12.63
N GLN A 255 -15.04 7.66 -12.66
CA GLN A 255 -14.52 6.90 -11.54
C GLN A 255 -13.97 7.80 -10.44
N PRO A 256 -14.32 7.55 -9.16
CA PRO A 256 -13.87 8.39 -8.05
C PRO A 256 -12.33 8.41 -7.91
N VAL A 257 -11.75 9.63 -7.94
CA VAL A 257 -10.31 9.87 -7.75
C VAL A 257 -9.46 8.94 -8.65
N ALA A 258 -9.78 8.91 -9.93
CA ALA A 258 -9.10 8.12 -10.96
C ALA A 258 -9.01 8.93 -12.25
N HIS A 259 -8.03 8.61 -13.09
CA HIS A 259 -7.91 9.15 -14.45
C HIS A 259 -7.97 8.02 -15.49
N THR A 260 -8.26 8.39 -16.73
CA THR A 260 -8.50 7.45 -17.84
C THR A 260 -7.25 7.16 -18.68
N ASP A 261 -6.09 7.76 -18.37
CA ASP A 261 -4.86 7.48 -19.10
C ASP A 261 -4.35 6.06 -18.81
N GLY A 262 -4.69 5.13 -19.73
CA GLY A 262 -4.37 3.72 -19.57
C GLY A 262 -2.88 3.42 -19.53
N LEU A 263 -2.07 4.14 -20.35
CA LEU A 263 -0.62 3.91 -20.40
C LEU A 263 0.04 4.20 -19.07
N TRP A 264 -0.27 5.38 -18.48
CA TRP A 264 0.34 5.79 -17.20
C TRP A 264 -0.25 5.05 -16.01
N ASN A 265 -1.51 4.59 -16.09
CA ASN A 265 -2.07 3.64 -15.13
C ASN A 265 -1.28 2.32 -15.13
N ALA A 266 -0.97 1.76 -16.32
CA ALA A 266 -0.21 0.53 -16.45
C ALA A 266 1.26 0.71 -16.01
N LEU A 267 1.96 1.75 -16.48
CA LEU A 267 3.35 2.00 -16.14
C LEU A 267 3.53 2.31 -14.65
N GLY A 268 2.66 3.15 -14.06
CA GLY A 268 2.70 3.42 -12.62
C GLY A 268 2.59 2.14 -11.80
N MET A 269 1.63 1.27 -12.15
CA MET A 269 1.42 -0.01 -11.46
C MET A 269 2.51 -1.04 -11.78
N ALA A 270 3.14 -1.00 -12.97
CA ALA A 270 4.31 -1.84 -13.26
C ALA A 270 5.51 -1.47 -12.38
N LEU A 271 5.77 -0.17 -12.17
CA LEU A 271 6.80 0.29 -11.24
C LEU A 271 6.50 -0.16 -9.80
N VAL A 272 5.22 -0.05 -9.36
CA VAL A 272 4.78 -0.55 -8.05
C VAL A 272 5.00 -2.06 -7.94
N GLY A 273 4.63 -2.82 -8.96
CA GLY A 273 4.77 -4.28 -8.98
C GLY A 273 6.23 -4.71 -8.84
N TRP A 274 7.10 -4.17 -9.68
CA TRP A 274 8.53 -4.48 -9.68
C TRP A 274 9.19 -4.09 -8.36
N GLY A 275 9.06 -2.82 -7.93
CA GLY A 275 9.65 -2.35 -6.68
C GLY A 275 9.15 -3.12 -5.46
N SER A 276 7.85 -3.47 -5.41
CA SER A 276 7.27 -4.21 -4.29
C SER A 276 7.73 -5.68 -4.23
N VAL A 277 8.03 -6.32 -5.37
CA VAL A 277 8.68 -7.64 -5.39
C VAL A 277 10.06 -7.57 -4.76
N LEU A 278 10.87 -6.59 -5.13
CA LEU A 278 12.20 -6.40 -4.56
C LEU A 278 12.16 -6.10 -3.07
N LEU A 279 11.16 -5.32 -2.61
CA LEU A 279 10.92 -5.02 -1.18
C LEU A 279 10.37 -6.21 -0.39
N GLY A 280 9.93 -7.28 -1.07
CA GLY A 280 9.37 -8.48 -0.44
C GLY A 280 7.90 -8.37 -0.06
N GLY A 281 7.17 -7.32 -0.46
CA GLY A 281 5.73 -7.17 -0.20
C GLY A 281 5.15 -5.84 -0.64
N CYS A 282 3.82 -5.83 -0.84
CA CYS A 282 3.07 -4.62 -1.19
C CYS A 282 3.04 -3.61 -0.02
N PRO A 283 2.62 -2.35 -0.26
CA PRO A 283 2.52 -1.33 0.79
C PRO A 283 1.75 -1.77 2.04
N LEU A 284 0.64 -2.51 1.90
CA LEU A 284 -0.06 -3.08 3.05
C LEU A 284 0.84 -4.04 3.84
N ARG A 285 1.53 -4.96 3.15
CA ARG A 285 2.41 -5.92 3.82
C ARG A 285 3.59 -5.23 4.52
N GLN A 286 4.09 -4.10 3.99
CA GLN A 286 5.14 -3.33 4.66
C GLN A 286 4.65 -2.73 5.99
N LEU A 287 3.42 -2.20 6.06
CA LEU A 287 2.83 -1.72 7.32
C LEU A 287 2.67 -2.85 8.34
N VAL A 288 2.14 -4.00 7.90
CA VAL A 288 1.97 -5.18 8.75
C VAL A 288 3.32 -5.67 9.29
N LEU A 289 4.34 -5.78 8.44
CA LEU A 289 5.69 -6.18 8.85
C LEU A 289 6.32 -5.19 9.81
N ALA A 290 6.10 -3.88 9.62
CA ALA A 290 6.57 -2.85 10.54
C ALA A 290 5.92 -2.99 11.93
N GLY A 291 4.63 -3.36 12.00
CA GLY A 291 3.95 -3.72 13.24
C GLY A 291 4.46 -5.02 13.88
N GLU A 292 4.95 -5.98 13.07
CA GLU A 292 5.57 -7.24 13.54
C GLU A 292 7.01 -7.04 14.08
N GLY A 293 7.57 -5.81 14.04
CA GLY A 293 8.91 -5.49 14.53
C GLY A 293 9.99 -5.39 13.44
N SER A 294 9.62 -5.29 12.15
CA SER A 294 10.58 -5.12 11.06
C SER A 294 11.02 -3.67 10.89
N ALA A 295 12.22 -3.32 11.35
CA ALA A 295 12.84 -2.01 11.10
C ALA A 295 13.07 -1.76 9.59
N ASP A 296 13.36 -2.79 8.81
CA ASP A 296 13.48 -2.71 7.35
C ASP A 296 12.19 -2.24 6.69
N SER A 297 11.04 -2.75 7.16
CA SER A 297 9.72 -2.33 6.67
C SER A 297 9.35 -0.94 7.16
N THR A 298 9.74 -0.56 8.38
CA THR A 298 9.63 0.81 8.89
C THR A 298 10.32 1.80 7.96
N ILE A 299 11.57 1.53 7.58
CA ILE A 299 12.34 2.36 6.63
C ILE A 299 11.66 2.42 5.26
N THR A 300 11.10 1.31 4.79
CA THR A 300 10.34 1.29 3.53
C THR A 300 9.10 2.19 3.62
N VAL A 301 8.35 2.15 4.73
CA VAL A 301 7.17 3.02 4.96
C VAL A 301 7.58 4.49 5.02
N LEU A 302 8.66 4.82 5.72
CA LEU A 302 9.20 6.18 5.76
C LEU A 302 9.61 6.65 4.35
N GLY A 303 10.23 5.78 3.55
CA GLY A 303 10.52 6.05 2.13
C GLY A 303 9.24 6.34 1.33
N MET A 304 8.16 5.60 1.57
CA MET A 304 6.86 5.87 0.95
C MET A 304 6.28 7.23 1.39
N MET A 305 6.44 7.63 2.65
CA MET A 305 5.97 8.95 3.13
C MET A 305 6.75 10.09 2.49
N VAL A 306 8.07 9.98 2.40
CA VAL A 306 8.91 10.96 1.69
C VAL A 306 8.58 10.97 0.20
N GLY A 307 8.38 9.82 -0.42
CA GLY A 307 7.93 9.72 -1.82
C GLY A 307 6.60 10.46 -2.05
N ALA A 308 5.68 10.42 -1.09
CA ALA A 308 4.44 11.21 -1.17
C ALA A 308 4.68 12.72 -1.10
N ALA A 309 5.57 13.14 -0.20
CA ALA A 309 5.96 14.55 -0.09
C ALA A 309 6.59 15.05 -1.40
N LEU A 310 7.51 14.30 -1.98
CA LEU A 310 8.10 14.62 -3.28
C LEU A 310 7.05 14.72 -4.38
N CYS A 311 6.08 13.77 -4.42
CA CYS A 311 5.03 13.78 -5.42
C CYS A 311 4.20 15.07 -5.39
N HIS A 312 3.88 15.59 -4.22
CA HIS A 312 3.06 16.80 -4.12
C HIS A 312 3.87 18.10 -4.20
N ASN A 313 5.08 18.13 -3.64
CA ASN A 313 5.92 19.34 -3.68
C ASN A 313 6.50 19.61 -5.08
N PHE A 314 6.71 18.58 -5.90
CA PHE A 314 7.27 18.72 -7.25
C PHE A 314 6.25 18.43 -8.37
N GLY A 315 4.98 18.29 -8.03
CA GLY A 315 3.92 18.06 -9.02
C GLY A 315 4.05 16.73 -9.77
N LEU A 316 4.50 15.67 -9.08
CA LEU A 316 4.66 14.33 -9.69
C LEU A 316 3.39 13.48 -9.58
N ALA A 317 2.46 13.83 -8.67
CA ALA A 317 1.22 13.08 -8.49
C ALA A 317 0.25 13.37 -9.63
N SER A 318 -0.43 12.31 -10.10
CA SER A 318 -1.58 12.45 -10.99
C SER A 318 -2.78 13.07 -10.25
N SER A 319 -3.76 13.51 -11.03
CA SER A 319 -5.07 13.94 -10.57
C SER A 319 -6.18 13.22 -11.35
N ALA A 320 -7.44 13.50 -11.06
CA ALA A 320 -8.55 13.01 -11.87
C ALA A 320 -8.48 13.50 -13.34
N ASN A 321 -7.78 14.59 -13.60
CA ASN A 321 -7.58 15.15 -14.95
C ASN A 321 -6.45 14.45 -15.73
N GLY A 322 -5.73 13.52 -15.12
CA GLY A 322 -4.65 12.75 -15.75
C GLY A 322 -3.29 12.91 -15.05
N PRO A 323 -2.25 12.28 -15.65
CA PRO A 323 -0.89 12.38 -15.17
C PRO A 323 -0.27 13.76 -15.48
N THR A 324 0.69 14.17 -14.67
CA THR A 324 1.50 15.36 -14.93
C THR A 324 2.75 14.99 -15.72
N GLN A 325 3.32 15.94 -16.48
CA GLN A 325 4.57 15.72 -17.20
C GLN A 325 5.73 15.34 -16.25
N ASN A 326 5.83 16.04 -15.12
CA ASN A 326 6.84 15.73 -14.11
C ASN A 326 6.66 14.32 -13.53
N GLY A 327 5.41 13.90 -13.31
CA GLY A 327 5.09 12.55 -12.85
C GLY A 327 5.48 11.47 -13.86
N MET A 328 5.25 11.71 -15.16
CA MET A 328 5.68 10.81 -16.23
C MET A 328 7.21 10.62 -16.23
N ILE A 329 7.95 11.73 -16.14
CA ILE A 329 9.44 11.70 -16.04
C ILE A 329 9.87 10.94 -14.79
N ALA A 330 9.24 11.19 -13.64
CA ALA A 330 9.57 10.53 -12.39
C ALA A 330 9.34 9.01 -12.43
N VAL A 331 8.31 8.54 -13.12
CA VAL A 331 8.07 7.10 -13.33
C VAL A 331 9.16 6.48 -14.20
N VAL A 332 9.58 7.15 -15.29
CA VAL A 332 10.68 6.69 -16.15
C VAL A 332 11.99 6.61 -15.36
N ILE A 333 12.33 7.66 -14.59
CA ILE A 333 13.48 7.64 -13.66
C ILE A 333 13.35 6.47 -12.67
N GLY A 334 12.15 6.23 -12.16
CA GLY A 334 11.85 5.12 -11.26
C GLY A 334 12.20 3.76 -11.86
N PHE A 335 11.83 3.52 -13.14
CA PHE A 335 12.22 2.29 -13.84
C PHE A 335 13.73 2.15 -13.95
N VAL A 336 14.45 3.24 -14.31
CA VAL A 336 15.92 3.23 -14.41
C VAL A 336 16.54 2.90 -13.04
N VAL A 337 16.09 3.55 -11.96
CA VAL A 337 16.64 3.32 -10.62
C VAL A 337 16.34 1.89 -10.15
N VAL A 338 15.11 1.41 -10.30
CA VAL A 338 14.73 0.04 -9.91
C VAL A 338 15.51 -1.00 -10.73
N ALA A 339 15.76 -0.74 -12.02
CA ALA A 339 16.60 -1.59 -12.85
C ALA A 339 18.05 -1.62 -12.34
N ILE A 340 18.67 -0.46 -12.08
CA ILE A 340 20.03 -0.38 -11.53
C ILE A 340 20.12 -1.14 -10.20
N VAL A 341 19.17 -0.95 -9.30
CA VAL A 341 19.10 -1.68 -8.01
C VAL A 341 18.97 -3.18 -8.26
N SER A 342 18.13 -3.59 -9.21
CA SER A 342 17.94 -5.00 -9.56
C SER A 342 19.23 -5.64 -10.06
N PHE A 343 19.91 -5.04 -11.05
CA PHE A 343 21.13 -5.59 -11.64
C PHE A 343 22.32 -5.59 -10.66
N ARG A 344 22.46 -4.56 -9.83
CA ARG A 344 23.57 -4.46 -8.87
C ARG A 344 23.48 -5.43 -7.69
N ASN A 345 22.29 -5.91 -7.39
CA ASN A 345 22.04 -6.77 -6.23
C ASN A 345 21.69 -8.23 -6.61
N VAL A 346 21.89 -8.61 -7.87
CA VAL A 346 21.93 -10.03 -8.26
C VAL A 346 23.24 -10.63 -7.75
N ALA A 347 23.16 -11.79 -7.12
CA ALA A 347 24.35 -12.55 -6.74
C ALA A 347 25.19 -12.81 -8.01
N LYS A 348 26.45 -12.41 -8.01
CA LYS A 348 27.38 -12.86 -9.04
C LYS A 348 27.51 -14.37 -8.85
N GLU A 349 27.28 -15.12 -9.91
CA GLU A 349 27.64 -16.54 -9.93
C GLU A 349 29.11 -16.64 -9.53
N ALA A 350 29.38 -17.33 -8.39
CA ALA A 350 30.71 -17.58 -7.89
C ALA A 350 31.35 -18.74 -8.66
#